data_58907a472a3f1a4e371fa628c795c2fd
#
_entry.id   58907a472a3f1a4e371fa628c795c2fd
#
_cell.length_a   1.000
_cell.length_b   1.000
_cell.length_c   1.000
_cell.angle_alpha   90.00
_cell.angle_beta   90.00
_cell.angle_gamma   90.00
#
_symmetry.space_group_name_H-M   'P 1'
#
loop_
_entity.id
_entity.type
_entity.pdbx_description
1 polymer ?
#
loop_
_entity_poly.entity_id
_entity_poly.type
_entity_poly.pdbx_seq_one_letter_code
_entity_poly.pdbx_strand_id
1 'polypeptide(L)'
;DVKSAQNMQLALDSIAQAATIFISAAAVADWRPATSAEQKIKKDGSGQVPTLQFTENPDILAGIAASQRARSGQLYCVGFAAESHDLLYHAQTKRVRKGVPLLVGNIGPATFGQDDNALLLVDEHGTTELPHASKLHLARQLVAEIARRRMEWSVSAQ
;
A
#
# COMPACT_ATOMS: atom_id res chain seq x y z
N ASP A 1 -11.01 -5.87 -14.53
CA ASP A 1 -11.59 -4.88 -13.61
C ASP A 1 -11.62 -5.45 -12.19
N VAL A 2 -11.12 -4.71 -11.19
CA VAL A 2 -10.95 -5.16 -9.81
C VAL A 2 -11.91 -4.37 -8.92
N LYS A 3 -12.83 -5.06 -8.22
CA LYS A 3 -13.88 -4.43 -7.40
C LYS A 3 -13.73 -4.67 -5.90
N SER A 4 -12.92 -5.65 -5.48
CA SER A 4 -12.71 -5.98 -4.07
C SER A 4 -11.23 -6.27 -3.79
N ALA A 5 -10.84 -6.26 -2.51
CA ALA A 5 -9.49 -6.65 -2.09
C ALA A 5 -9.16 -8.09 -2.52
N GLN A 6 -10.12 -9.00 -2.46
CA GLN A 6 -9.96 -10.39 -2.90
C GLN A 6 -9.75 -10.49 -4.42
N ASN A 7 -10.53 -9.74 -5.22
CA ASN A 7 -10.31 -9.69 -6.67
C ASN A 7 -8.94 -9.09 -7.01
N MET A 8 -8.49 -8.09 -6.26
CA MET A 8 -7.18 -7.49 -6.44
C MET A 8 -6.07 -8.49 -6.14
N GLN A 9 -6.17 -9.23 -5.04
CA GLN A 9 -5.21 -10.27 -4.70
C GLN A 9 -5.10 -11.32 -5.81
N LEU A 10 -6.22 -11.90 -6.26
CA LEU A 10 -6.25 -12.89 -7.33
C LEU A 10 -5.64 -12.37 -8.64
N ALA A 11 -5.91 -11.11 -9.00
CA ALA A 11 -5.31 -10.51 -10.19
C ALA A 11 -3.79 -10.36 -10.06
N LEU A 12 -3.30 -10.01 -8.86
CA LEU A 12 -1.88 -9.83 -8.59
C LEU A 12 -1.10 -11.14 -8.53
N ASP A 13 -1.72 -12.24 -8.11
CA ASP A 13 -1.08 -13.57 -8.06
C ASP A 13 -0.54 -14.01 -9.43
N SER A 14 -1.19 -13.60 -10.52
CA SER A 14 -0.71 -13.88 -11.87
C SER A 14 0.25 -12.82 -12.41
N ILE A 15 -0.02 -11.54 -12.17
CA ILE A 15 0.76 -10.42 -12.72
C ILE A 15 2.13 -10.30 -12.03
N ALA A 16 2.18 -10.52 -10.73
CA ALA A 16 3.41 -10.41 -9.94
C ALA A 16 4.50 -11.41 -10.37
N GLN A 17 4.15 -12.48 -11.08
CA GLN A 17 5.11 -13.49 -11.57
C GLN A 17 6.10 -12.92 -12.60
N ALA A 18 5.72 -11.93 -13.39
CA ALA A 18 6.58 -11.30 -14.41
C ALA A 18 7.13 -9.93 -13.99
N ALA A 19 6.57 -9.33 -12.91
CA ALA A 19 6.98 -8.01 -12.45
C ALA A 19 8.35 -8.04 -11.77
N THR A 20 9.12 -6.96 -11.89
CA THR A 20 10.36 -6.73 -11.16
C THR A 20 10.22 -5.66 -10.08
N ILE A 21 9.18 -4.84 -10.17
CA ILE A 21 8.81 -3.81 -9.20
C ILE A 21 7.31 -3.91 -8.96
N PHE A 22 6.90 -3.91 -7.69
CA PHE A 22 5.51 -3.81 -7.27
C PHE A 22 5.31 -2.55 -6.43
N ILE A 23 4.43 -1.66 -6.86
CA ILE A 23 4.11 -0.41 -6.16
C ILE A 23 2.66 -0.47 -5.68
N SER A 24 2.46 -0.62 -4.37
CA SER A 24 1.15 -0.70 -3.73
C SER A 24 0.65 0.70 -3.38
N ALA A 25 0.17 1.44 -4.38
CA ALA A 25 -0.36 2.80 -4.20
C ALA A 25 -1.87 2.84 -3.88
N ALA A 26 -2.59 1.74 -4.09
CA ALA A 26 -4.02 1.68 -3.84
C ALA A 26 -4.33 1.63 -2.35
N ALA A 27 -5.32 2.43 -1.92
CA ALA A 27 -5.89 2.32 -0.58
C ALA A 27 -6.88 1.15 -0.53
N VAL A 28 -6.49 0.06 0.11
CA VAL A 28 -7.33 -1.12 0.31
C VAL A 28 -7.82 -1.11 1.75
N ALA A 29 -9.15 -1.27 1.95
CA ALA A 29 -9.72 -1.32 3.29
C ALA A 29 -9.25 -2.56 4.05
N ASP A 30 -8.97 -2.40 5.36
CA ASP A 30 -8.56 -3.53 6.20
C ASP A 30 -9.72 -4.50 6.49
N TRP A 31 -10.95 -4.02 6.44
CA TRP A 31 -12.15 -4.76 6.82
C TRP A 31 -13.18 -4.80 5.70
N ARG A 32 -13.95 -5.87 5.65
CA ARG A 32 -15.14 -6.00 4.81
C ARG A 32 -16.29 -6.64 5.58
N PRO A 33 -17.56 -6.47 5.19
CA PRO A 33 -18.66 -7.26 5.73
C PRO A 33 -18.38 -8.76 5.56
N ALA A 34 -18.61 -9.54 6.62
CA ALA A 34 -18.40 -10.99 6.58
C ALA A 34 -19.38 -11.68 5.63
N THR A 35 -20.61 -11.13 5.53
CA THR A 35 -21.65 -11.59 4.61
C THR A 35 -22.18 -10.40 3.80
N SER A 36 -22.48 -10.64 2.52
CA SER A 36 -23.12 -9.69 1.64
C SER A 36 -24.57 -10.10 1.42
N ALA A 37 -25.52 -9.18 1.65
CA ALA A 37 -26.91 -9.43 1.34
C ALA A 37 -27.11 -9.33 -0.17
N GLU A 38 -27.74 -10.32 -0.80
CA GLU A 38 -28.08 -10.31 -2.23
C GLU A 38 -29.15 -9.26 -2.54
N GLN A 39 -29.99 -8.96 -1.54
CA GLN A 39 -31.06 -8.00 -1.68
C GLN A 39 -30.94 -6.85 -0.67
N LYS A 40 -31.59 -5.73 -0.98
CA LYS A 40 -31.66 -4.56 -0.12
C LYS A 40 -32.20 -4.95 1.27
N ILE A 41 -31.44 -4.67 2.31
CA ILE A 41 -31.90 -4.80 3.71
C ILE A 41 -32.98 -3.74 3.94
N LYS A 42 -34.21 -4.20 4.16
CA LYS A 42 -35.37 -3.32 4.43
C LYS A 42 -35.52 -3.11 5.94
N LYS A 43 -36.09 -1.96 6.32
CA LYS A 43 -36.54 -1.72 7.68
C LYS A 43 -37.72 -2.67 7.98
N ASP A 44 -37.67 -3.36 9.11
CA ASP A 44 -38.71 -4.29 9.57
C ASP A 44 -39.75 -3.62 10.49
N GLY A 45 -39.60 -2.33 10.76
CA GLY A 45 -40.46 -1.56 11.68
C GLY A 45 -40.11 -1.69 13.15
N SER A 46 -39.12 -2.51 13.52
CA SER A 46 -38.69 -2.69 14.92
C SER A 46 -37.92 -1.50 15.50
N GLY A 47 -37.45 -0.59 14.63
CA GLY A 47 -36.54 0.51 15.02
C GLY A 47 -35.09 0.05 15.30
N GLN A 48 -34.81 -1.24 15.20
CA GLN A 48 -33.46 -1.76 15.41
C GLN A 48 -32.58 -1.56 14.17
N VAL A 49 -31.28 -1.26 14.41
CA VAL A 49 -30.29 -1.14 13.35
C VAL A 49 -29.69 -2.54 13.06
N PRO A 50 -29.55 -2.95 11.81
CA PRO A 50 -28.91 -4.22 11.48
C PRO A 50 -27.50 -4.32 12.04
N THR A 51 -27.17 -5.41 12.73
CA THR A 51 -25.81 -5.68 13.19
C THR A 51 -24.99 -6.23 12.02
N LEU A 52 -23.90 -5.55 11.68
CA LEU A 52 -22.95 -5.99 10.67
C LEU A 52 -21.75 -6.66 11.34
N GLN A 53 -21.45 -7.87 10.92
CA GLN A 53 -20.18 -8.54 11.25
C GLN A 53 -19.15 -8.19 10.19
N PHE A 54 -17.92 -7.92 10.64
CA PHE A 54 -16.80 -7.64 9.77
C PHE A 54 -15.78 -8.79 9.81
N THR A 55 -15.06 -8.95 8.72
CA THR A 55 -13.89 -9.83 8.62
C THR A 55 -12.75 -9.08 7.94
N GLU A 56 -11.53 -9.50 8.22
CA GLU A 56 -10.33 -8.87 7.65
C GLU A 56 -10.23 -9.14 6.14
N ASN A 57 -9.76 -8.13 5.43
CA ASN A 57 -9.28 -8.29 4.07
C ASN A 57 -7.86 -8.87 4.07
N PRO A 58 -7.44 -9.55 2.99
CA PRO A 58 -6.07 -9.98 2.87
C PRO A 58 -5.12 -8.79 2.84
N ASP A 59 -3.99 -8.91 3.55
CA ASP A 59 -2.90 -7.93 3.47
C ASP A 59 -2.07 -8.20 2.21
N ILE A 60 -2.50 -7.59 1.10
CA ILE A 60 -1.93 -7.82 -0.24
C ILE A 60 -0.45 -7.46 -0.27
N LEU A 61 -0.07 -6.31 0.30
CA LEU A 61 1.32 -5.85 0.30
C LEU A 61 2.22 -6.80 1.09
N ALA A 62 1.83 -7.17 2.30
CA ALA A 62 2.60 -8.10 3.11
C ALA A 62 2.69 -9.49 2.46
N GLY A 63 1.60 -9.96 1.85
CA GLY A 63 1.59 -11.24 1.12
C GLY A 63 2.57 -11.26 -0.06
N ILE A 64 2.59 -10.21 -0.87
CA ILE A 64 3.54 -10.08 -2.00
C ILE A 64 4.98 -9.91 -1.51
N ALA A 65 5.21 -9.10 -0.48
CA ALA A 65 6.54 -8.93 0.10
C ALA A 65 7.10 -10.22 0.72
N ALA A 66 6.25 -11.09 1.24
CA ALA A 66 6.62 -12.40 1.75
C ALA A 66 6.80 -13.49 0.66
N SER A 67 6.53 -13.19 -0.60
CA SER A 67 6.69 -14.12 -1.71
C SER A 67 8.16 -14.54 -1.91
N GLN A 68 8.37 -15.71 -2.51
CA GLN A 68 9.72 -16.17 -2.84
C GLN A 68 10.46 -15.17 -3.74
N ARG A 69 9.77 -14.58 -4.72
CA ARG A 69 10.36 -13.60 -5.63
C ARG A 69 10.83 -12.32 -4.91
N ALA A 70 10.06 -11.83 -3.95
CA ALA A 70 10.47 -10.68 -3.14
C ALA A 70 11.67 -11.03 -2.26
N ARG A 71 11.63 -12.18 -1.56
CA ARG A 71 12.73 -12.64 -0.70
C ARG A 71 14.02 -12.97 -1.47
N SER A 72 13.93 -13.41 -2.72
CA SER A 72 15.09 -13.70 -3.57
C SER A 72 15.61 -12.48 -4.35
N GLY A 73 15.15 -11.28 -4.06
CA GLY A 73 15.60 -10.08 -4.75
C GLY A 73 15.07 -9.89 -6.18
N GLN A 74 14.16 -10.73 -6.65
CA GLN A 74 13.59 -10.63 -7.99
C GLN A 74 12.45 -9.63 -8.11
N LEU A 75 11.78 -9.30 -6.99
CA LEU A 75 10.66 -8.38 -6.94
C LEU A 75 10.90 -7.32 -5.84
N TYR A 76 11.05 -6.07 -6.25
CA TYR A 76 11.18 -4.93 -5.33
C TYR A 76 9.81 -4.38 -4.97
N CYS A 77 9.44 -4.44 -3.68
CA CYS A 77 8.14 -4.04 -3.19
C CYS A 77 8.18 -2.63 -2.58
N VAL A 78 7.25 -1.78 -3.00
CA VAL A 78 7.08 -0.42 -2.48
C VAL A 78 5.70 -0.29 -1.87
N GLY A 79 5.63 0.10 -0.59
CA GLY A 79 4.39 0.37 0.11
C GLY A 79 4.10 1.86 0.20
N PHE A 80 2.83 2.19 0.47
CA PHE A 80 2.39 3.54 0.79
C PHE A 80 1.74 3.59 2.17
N ALA A 81 1.94 4.70 2.87
CA ALA A 81 1.30 5.01 4.15
C ALA A 81 0.82 6.46 4.17
N ALA A 82 -0.48 6.65 4.35
CA ALA A 82 -1.07 7.94 4.64
C ALA A 82 -1.34 8.00 6.15
N GLU A 83 -0.61 8.85 6.86
CA GLU A 83 -0.70 8.98 8.31
C GLU A 83 -1.26 10.36 8.69
N SER A 84 -1.85 10.46 9.87
CA SER A 84 -2.41 11.73 10.38
C SER A 84 -1.41 12.52 11.25
N HIS A 85 -0.44 11.82 11.82
CA HIS A 85 0.60 12.38 12.72
C HIS A 85 1.77 11.41 12.79
N ASP A 86 2.89 11.85 13.38
CA ASP A 86 4.10 11.03 13.61
C ASP A 86 4.54 10.19 12.41
N LEU A 87 4.51 10.82 11.22
CA LEU A 87 4.72 10.16 9.92
C LEU A 87 5.96 9.26 9.91
N LEU A 88 7.09 9.75 10.43
CA LEU A 88 8.35 9.01 10.43
C LEU A 88 8.23 7.71 11.22
N TYR A 89 7.74 7.80 12.46
CA TYR A 89 7.60 6.63 13.34
C TYR A 89 6.65 5.59 12.74
N HIS A 90 5.48 6.02 12.28
CA HIS A 90 4.50 5.11 11.69
C HIS A 90 4.99 4.50 10.37
N ALA A 91 5.66 5.28 9.53
CA ALA A 91 6.23 4.79 8.28
C ALA A 91 7.34 3.74 8.53
N GLN A 92 8.26 3.97 9.47
CA GLN A 92 9.29 3.00 9.85
C GLN A 92 8.68 1.70 10.37
N THR A 93 7.75 1.81 11.33
CA THR A 93 7.05 0.66 11.92
C THR A 93 6.31 -0.14 10.85
N LYS A 94 5.58 0.54 9.97
CA LYS A 94 4.81 -0.09 8.89
C LYS A 94 5.72 -0.76 7.86
N ARG A 95 6.87 -0.13 7.50
CA ARG A 95 7.85 -0.72 6.60
C ARG A 95 8.33 -2.09 7.10
N VAL A 96 8.74 -2.15 8.36
CA VAL A 96 9.22 -3.38 8.99
C VAL A 96 8.11 -4.43 9.08
N ARG A 97 6.92 -4.03 9.54
CA ARG A 97 5.76 -4.93 9.66
C ARG A 97 5.32 -5.54 8.33
N LYS A 98 5.39 -4.76 7.24
CA LYS A 98 5.02 -5.22 5.89
C LYS A 98 6.16 -5.96 5.18
N GLY A 99 7.39 -5.91 5.72
CA GLY A 99 8.55 -6.55 5.12
C GLY A 99 8.95 -5.97 3.76
N VAL A 100 8.74 -4.66 3.55
CA VAL A 100 9.06 -4.00 2.28
C VAL A 100 10.39 -3.25 2.37
N PRO A 101 11.20 -3.24 1.30
CA PRO A 101 12.44 -2.48 1.26
C PRO A 101 12.21 -0.97 1.28
N LEU A 102 11.11 -0.49 0.70
CA LEU A 102 10.76 0.93 0.65
C LEU A 102 9.30 1.17 1.05
N LEU A 103 9.09 2.14 1.96
CA LEU A 103 7.78 2.70 2.25
C LEU A 103 7.76 4.20 1.94
N VAL A 104 6.70 4.64 1.27
CA VAL A 104 6.44 6.04 0.92
C VAL A 104 5.35 6.56 1.83
N GLY A 105 5.68 7.54 2.66
CA GLY A 105 4.77 8.16 3.61
C GLY A 105 4.33 9.56 3.19
N ASN A 106 3.11 9.95 3.55
CA ASN A 106 2.60 11.30 3.43
C ASN A 106 1.60 11.62 4.54
N ILE A 107 1.37 12.90 4.83
CA ILE A 107 0.31 13.34 5.74
C ILE A 107 -1.02 13.36 4.99
N GLY A 108 -1.79 12.28 5.14
CA GLY A 108 -3.03 12.04 4.39
C GLY A 108 -4.04 13.18 4.46
N PRO A 109 -4.45 13.66 5.67
CA PRO A 109 -5.46 14.72 5.80
C PRO A 109 -5.09 16.01 5.08
N ALA A 110 -3.80 16.34 5.00
CA ALA A 110 -3.32 17.57 4.36
C ALA A 110 -3.26 17.47 2.82
N THR A 111 -3.34 16.26 2.26
CA THR A 111 -3.07 16.01 0.83
C THR A 111 -4.25 15.42 0.07
N PHE A 112 -5.32 15.02 0.77
CA PHE A 112 -6.52 14.52 0.11
C PHE A 112 -7.25 15.63 -0.65
N GLY A 113 -7.53 15.38 -1.94
CA GLY A 113 -8.20 16.34 -2.81
C GLY A 113 -7.31 17.51 -3.30
N GLN A 114 -6.03 17.57 -2.91
CA GLN A 114 -5.07 18.57 -3.42
C GLN A 114 -4.30 18.02 -4.62
N ASP A 115 -3.79 18.92 -5.48
CA ASP A 115 -2.97 18.58 -6.64
C ASP A 115 -1.47 18.49 -6.31
N ASP A 116 -1.09 18.82 -5.11
CA ASP A 116 0.27 18.81 -4.58
C ASP A 116 0.41 17.93 -3.34
N ASN A 117 1.65 17.67 -2.93
CA ASN A 117 1.98 16.86 -1.77
C ASN A 117 3.47 17.03 -1.40
N ALA A 118 3.88 16.41 -0.28
CA ALA A 118 5.26 16.10 0.06
C ALA A 118 5.34 14.62 0.41
N LEU A 119 6.45 13.96 0.12
CA LEU A 119 6.64 12.54 0.40
C LEU A 119 7.85 12.31 1.27
N LEU A 120 7.75 11.32 2.17
CA LEU A 120 8.83 10.79 2.97
C LEU A 120 9.11 9.35 2.50
N LEU A 121 10.27 9.12 1.95
CA LEU A 121 10.75 7.80 1.56
C LEU A 121 11.51 7.19 2.73
N VAL A 122 11.14 5.98 3.15
CA VAL A 122 11.73 5.27 4.29
C VAL A 122 12.24 3.91 3.84
N ASP A 123 13.53 3.67 3.97
CA ASP A 123 14.19 2.39 3.71
C ASP A 123 15.02 1.92 4.93
N GLU A 124 15.85 0.91 4.77
CA GLU A 124 16.71 0.40 5.84
C GLU A 124 17.91 1.32 6.16
N HIS A 125 18.29 2.17 5.25
CA HIS A 125 19.42 3.09 5.39
C HIS A 125 19.00 4.45 5.98
N GLY A 126 17.69 4.74 6.04
CA GLY A 126 17.18 5.99 6.60
C GLY A 126 15.99 6.56 5.86
N THR A 127 15.97 7.87 5.76
CA THR A 127 14.85 8.63 5.16
C THR A 127 15.33 9.61 4.11
N THR A 128 14.51 9.82 3.09
CA THR A 128 14.69 10.84 2.06
C THR A 128 13.39 11.60 1.89
N GLU A 129 13.44 12.92 2.01
CA GLU A 129 12.29 13.77 1.76
C GLU A 129 12.22 14.18 0.28
N LEU A 130 11.06 14.05 -0.32
CA LEU A 130 10.70 14.75 -1.56
C LEU A 130 9.85 15.95 -1.17
N PRO A 131 10.39 17.18 -1.33
CA PRO A 131 9.74 18.39 -0.85
C PRO A 131 8.44 18.66 -1.59
N HIS A 132 7.62 19.52 -1.00
CA HIS A 132 6.31 19.89 -1.52
C HIS A 132 6.36 20.30 -3.00
N ALA A 133 5.60 19.61 -3.84
CA ALA A 133 5.51 19.82 -5.27
C ALA A 133 4.21 19.23 -5.84
N SER A 134 3.93 19.46 -7.10
CA SER A 134 2.79 18.85 -7.77
C SER A 134 2.91 17.31 -7.76
N LYS A 135 1.78 16.62 -7.63
CA LYS A 135 1.74 15.15 -7.61
C LYS A 135 2.42 14.50 -8.82
N LEU A 136 2.31 15.12 -9.99
CA LEU A 136 2.99 14.63 -11.18
C LEU A 136 4.52 14.76 -11.07
N HIS A 137 5.01 15.85 -10.52
CA HIS A 137 6.45 16.06 -10.30
C HIS A 137 6.97 15.05 -9.27
N LEU A 138 6.28 14.89 -8.14
CA LEU A 138 6.62 13.91 -7.12
C LEU A 138 6.58 12.47 -7.64
N ALA A 139 5.61 12.13 -8.49
CA ALA A 139 5.55 10.81 -9.10
C ALA A 139 6.78 10.52 -9.98
N ARG A 140 7.25 11.50 -10.75
CA ARG A 140 8.48 11.36 -11.56
C ARG A 140 9.73 11.19 -10.68
N GLN A 141 9.86 11.98 -9.63
CA GLN A 141 10.96 11.86 -8.68
C GLN A 141 10.92 10.51 -7.95
N LEU A 142 9.74 10.09 -7.49
CA LEU A 142 9.55 8.82 -6.82
C LEU A 142 9.93 7.63 -7.72
N VAL A 143 9.52 7.63 -8.98
CA VAL A 143 9.87 6.56 -9.93
C VAL A 143 11.40 6.51 -10.15
N ALA A 144 12.06 7.67 -10.27
CA ALA A 144 13.52 7.74 -10.38
C ALA A 144 14.21 7.17 -9.13
N GLU A 145 13.74 7.53 -7.93
CA GLU A 145 14.24 7.02 -6.66
C GLU A 145 14.02 5.51 -6.48
N ILE A 146 12.86 5.00 -6.89
CA ILE A 146 12.57 3.55 -6.89
C ILE A 146 13.53 2.82 -7.82
N ALA A 147 13.75 3.35 -9.03
CA ALA A 147 14.65 2.72 -10.01
C ALA A 147 16.09 2.67 -9.49
N ARG A 148 16.59 3.76 -8.90
CA ARG A 148 17.93 3.83 -8.30
C ARG A 148 18.07 2.79 -7.17
N ARG A 149 17.15 2.81 -6.18
CA ARG A 149 17.17 1.88 -5.04
C ARG A 149 17.03 0.42 -5.48
N ARG A 150 16.24 0.15 -6.51
CA ARG A 150 16.11 -1.20 -7.06
C ARG A 150 17.41 -1.75 -7.62
N MET A 151 18.21 -0.91 -8.29
CA MET A 151 19.54 -1.32 -8.79
C MET A 151 20.51 -1.62 -7.65
N GLU A 152 20.56 -0.77 -6.65
CA GLU A 152 21.42 -0.95 -5.46
C GLU A 152 21.03 -2.19 -4.67
N TRP A 153 19.73 -2.40 -4.45
CA TRP A 153 19.19 -3.55 -3.72
C TRP A 153 19.51 -4.89 -4.39
N SER A 154 19.48 -4.96 -5.72
CA SER A 154 19.82 -6.20 -6.44
C SER A 154 21.30 -6.58 -6.33
N VAL A 155 22.17 -5.64 -6.06
CA VAL A 155 23.61 -5.90 -5.81
C VAL A 155 23.83 -6.43 -4.40
N SER A 156 23.06 -5.99 -3.42
CA SER A 156 23.17 -6.41 -2.02
C SER A 156 22.55 -7.78 -1.72
N ALA A 157 21.68 -8.29 -2.62
CA ALA A 157 21.00 -9.59 -2.46
C ALA A 157 21.77 -10.77 -3.11
N GLN A 158 22.95 -10.52 -3.69
CA GLN A 158 23.89 -11.54 -4.22
C GLN A 158 25.01 -11.82 -3.23
#